data_5af1f8b6d369a2874ad67281fefc8dca
#
_entry.id   5af1f8b6d369a2874ad67281fefc8dca
#
_cell.length_a   1.000
_cell.length_b   1.000
_cell.length_c   1.000
_cell.angle_alpha   90.00
_cell.angle_beta   90.00
_cell.angle_gamma   90.00
#
_symmetry.space_group_name_H-M   'P 1'
#
loop_
_entity.id
_entity.type
_entity.pdbx_description
1 polymer ?
#
loop_
_entity_poly.entity_id
_entity_poly.type
_entity_poly.pdbx_seq_one_letter_code
_entity_poly.pdbx_strand_id
1 'polypeptide(L)'
;GSEMCIRDRGNIALWRKVRAFLDAEFPEAVLVSEWGEPDKSLQGGFHMDFLLHFGPSHYNDLFRCEEPFFSGRGKGDVAAFVEKYKENYEKAQRKGLICIPSGNHDMDRLARSIHGEELKVTFAFLLSMPGAPFLYYGDEIGMRYVENLHSVEGGYGRTGSRSPMQWDHSTNAGFSAAPKEKLYVKQDEATDRPTVEAQMADPDSLYHEIQKLINLRQAHSALQSRGEIEFVYAEEKQYPLAYLRSDDKEKILVIINPADREVSFDGDCAVKEALYTFGDEATFAGGK
;
A
#
# COMPACT_ATOMS: atom_id res chain seq x y z
N GLY A 1 -18.14 13.81 -13.72
CA GLY A 1 -17.85 14.44 -15.00
C GLY A 1 -16.39 14.66 -15.33
N SER A 2 -15.47 14.68 -14.34
CA SER A 2 -14.03 14.91 -14.61
C SER A 2 -13.30 13.69 -15.15
N GLU A 3 -13.76 12.51 -14.83
CA GLU A 3 -13.06 11.24 -15.14
C GLU A 3 -13.10 10.84 -16.61
N MET A 4 -14.19 11.08 -17.31
CA MET A 4 -14.24 10.82 -18.76
C MET A 4 -13.47 11.86 -19.59
N CYS A 5 -13.20 13.00 -19.03
CA CYS A 5 -12.61 14.13 -19.76
C CYS A 5 -11.06 14.05 -19.91
N ILE A 6 -10.35 13.30 -19.06
CA ILE A 6 -8.88 13.17 -19.16
C ILE A 6 -8.46 12.29 -20.34
N ARG A 7 -9.33 11.42 -20.82
CA ARG A 7 -9.12 10.66 -22.07
C ARG A 7 -9.10 11.55 -23.32
N ASP A 8 -9.61 12.77 -23.21
CA ASP A 8 -9.61 13.72 -24.29
C ASP A 8 -8.20 14.36 -24.44
N ARG A 9 -7.67 14.38 -25.66
CA ARG A 9 -6.38 15.00 -26.00
C ARG A 9 -6.27 16.45 -25.54
N GLY A 10 -7.40 17.20 -25.50
CA GLY A 10 -7.47 18.58 -25.03
C GLY A 10 -7.15 18.69 -23.55
N ASN A 11 -7.63 17.77 -22.72
CA ASN A 11 -7.38 17.75 -21.29
C ASN A 11 -5.95 17.35 -20.95
N ILE A 12 -5.39 16.38 -21.64
CA ILE A 12 -3.96 16.05 -21.49
C ILE A 12 -3.08 17.27 -21.82
N ALA A 13 -3.40 18.00 -22.89
CA ALA A 13 -2.67 19.21 -23.24
C ALA A 13 -2.80 20.33 -22.19
N LEU A 14 -3.98 20.47 -21.56
CA LEU A 14 -4.19 21.40 -20.46
C LEU A 14 -3.33 21.03 -19.24
N TRP A 15 -3.39 19.76 -18.80
CA TRP A 15 -2.63 19.31 -17.65
C TRP A 15 -1.12 19.42 -17.83
N ARG A 16 -0.61 19.20 -19.05
CA ARG A 16 0.81 19.45 -19.37
C ARG A 16 1.19 20.93 -19.24
N LYS A 17 0.27 21.86 -19.59
CA LYS A 17 0.51 23.30 -19.36
C LYS A 17 0.49 23.63 -17.88
N VAL A 18 -0.45 23.05 -17.11
CA VAL A 18 -0.49 23.21 -15.64
C VAL A 18 0.80 22.70 -15.03
N ARG A 19 1.27 21.52 -15.44
CA ARG A 19 2.52 20.96 -14.97
C ARG A 19 3.72 21.86 -15.29
N ALA A 20 3.84 22.35 -16.51
CA ALA A 20 4.92 23.26 -16.90
C ALA A 20 4.90 24.57 -16.11
N PHE A 21 3.70 25.09 -15.83
CA PHE A 21 3.54 26.28 -14.98
C PHE A 21 3.99 26.00 -13.52
N LEU A 22 3.58 24.86 -12.95
CA LEU A 22 4.00 24.48 -11.60
C LEU A 22 5.53 24.28 -11.51
N ASP A 23 6.12 23.60 -12.48
CA ASP A 23 7.56 23.36 -12.50
C ASP A 23 8.36 24.67 -12.56
N ALA A 24 7.81 25.73 -13.22
CA ALA A 24 8.44 27.03 -13.37
C ALA A 24 8.24 27.95 -12.14
N GLU A 25 7.03 28.03 -11.63
CA GLU A 25 6.63 29.03 -10.63
C GLU A 25 6.55 28.44 -9.21
N PHE A 26 6.31 27.13 -9.08
CA PHE A 26 6.11 26.43 -7.81
C PHE A 26 6.80 25.05 -7.83
N PRO A 27 8.16 24.99 -7.92
CA PRO A 27 8.89 23.74 -8.14
C PRO A 27 8.70 22.69 -7.02
N GLU A 28 8.26 23.11 -5.82
CA GLU A 28 7.97 22.22 -4.71
C GLU A 28 6.52 21.67 -4.74
N ALA A 29 5.67 22.16 -5.66
CA ALA A 29 4.28 21.69 -5.76
C ALA A 29 4.19 20.35 -6.48
N VAL A 30 3.30 19.48 -6.01
CA VAL A 30 3.09 18.14 -6.56
C VAL A 30 1.66 17.98 -7.03
N LEU A 31 1.47 17.48 -8.25
CA LEU A 31 0.18 17.05 -8.77
C LEU A 31 0.01 15.55 -8.50
N VAL A 32 -0.97 15.20 -7.69
CA VAL A 32 -1.36 13.83 -7.41
C VAL A 32 -2.72 13.56 -8.05
N SER A 33 -2.83 12.49 -8.81
CA SER A 33 -4.05 12.07 -9.49
C SER A 33 -4.72 10.93 -8.72
N GLU A 34 -6.02 10.96 -8.58
CA GLU A 34 -6.82 9.81 -8.12
C GLU A 34 -7.56 9.22 -9.34
N TRP A 35 -6.78 8.75 -10.31
CA TRP A 35 -7.33 8.29 -11.59
C TRP A 35 -7.40 6.78 -11.72
N GLY A 36 -6.43 6.05 -11.16
CA GLY A 36 -6.32 4.61 -11.26
C GLY A 36 -5.84 4.08 -12.64
N GLU A 37 -5.36 4.95 -13.50
CA GLU A 37 -4.71 4.61 -14.77
C GLU A 37 -3.38 5.38 -14.90
N PRO A 38 -2.35 5.00 -14.14
CA PRO A 38 -1.10 5.74 -14.04
C PRO A 38 -0.39 5.97 -15.39
N ASP A 39 -0.52 5.02 -16.33
CA ASP A 39 0.04 5.15 -17.66
C ASP A 39 -0.48 6.39 -18.41
N LYS A 40 -1.72 6.81 -18.15
CA LYS A 40 -2.35 7.97 -18.79
C LYS A 40 -2.12 9.26 -17.99
N SER A 41 -2.36 9.24 -16.70
CA SER A 41 -2.25 10.42 -15.84
C SER A 41 -0.82 10.95 -15.78
N LEU A 42 0.18 10.06 -15.63
CA LEU A 42 1.60 10.43 -15.61
C LEU A 42 2.07 10.99 -16.96
N GLN A 43 1.58 10.44 -18.07
CA GLN A 43 1.83 11.04 -19.38
C GLN A 43 1.10 12.38 -19.57
N GLY A 44 0.01 12.58 -18.85
CA GLY A 44 -0.74 13.84 -18.77
C GLY A 44 -0.05 14.95 -17.97
N GLY A 45 1.05 14.62 -17.25
CA GLY A 45 1.82 15.60 -16.48
C GLY A 45 1.66 15.49 -14.96
N PHE A 46 0.89 14.54 -14.45
CA PHE A 46 0.84 14.29 -13.01
C PHE A 46 2.17 13.72 -12.50
N HIS A 47 2.52 14.05 -11.26
CA HIS A 47 3.73 13.53 -10.62
C HIS A 47 3.50 12.13 -10.06
N MET A 48 2.28 11.84 -9.61
CA MET A 48 1.88 10.57 -8.99
C MET A 48 0.46 10.20 -9.40
N ASP A 49 0.21 8.90 -9.48
CA ASP A 49 -1.12 8.31 -9.55
C ASP A 49 -1.13 6.97 -8.81
N PHE A 50 -2.32 6.48 -8.52
CA PHE A 50 -2.52 5.28 -7.73
C PHE A 50 -3.02 4.10 -8.57
N LEU A 51 -2.64 2.88 -8.15
CA LEU A 51 -3.41 1.69 -8.42
C LEU A 51 -4.44 1.52 -7.30
N LEU A 52 -5.72 1.54 -7.65
CA LEU A 52 -6.83 1.60 -6.69
C LEU A 52 -7.77 0.39 -6.86
N HIS A 53 -8.75 0.29 -5.94
CA HIS A 53 -9.78 -0.74 -5.91
C HIS A 53 -10.77 -0.70 -7.09
N PHE A 54 -10.73 0.34 -7.90
CA PHE A 54 -11.50 0.46 -9.14
C PHE A 54 -10.58 0.42 -10.38
N GLY A 55 -11.17 0.20 -11.54
CA GLY A 55 -10.43 0.05 -12.79
C GLY A 55 -9.75 -1.32 -12.92
N PRO A 56 -8.92 -1.49 -13.93
CA PRO A 56 -8.32 -2.78 -14.29
C PRO A 56 -6.99 -3.06 -13.54
N SER A 57 -6.82 -2.54 -12.32
CA SER A 57 -5.53 -2.58 -11.61
C SER A 57 -5.24 -3.91 -10.94
N HIS A 58 -6.25 -4.75 -10.71
CA HIS A 58 -6.15 -5.96 -9.89
C HIS A 58 -5.65 -5.72 -8.45
N TYR A 59 -5.74 -4.46 -7.98
CA TYR A 59 -5.35 -4.09 -6.63
C TYR A 59 -6.13 -4.86 -5.55
N ASN A 60 -7.42 -5.16 -5.79
CA ASN A 60 -8.22 -5.91 -4.83
C ASN A 60 -7.74 -7.33 -4.63
N ASP A 61 -7.10 -7.94 -5.62
CA ASP A 61 -6.60 -9.31 -5.55
C ASP A 61 -5.49 -9.43 -4.49
N LEU A 62 -4.81 -8.33 -4.18
CA LEU A 62 -3.81 -8.28 -3.13
C LEU A 62 -4.44 -8.36 -1.73
N PHE A 63 -5.51 -7.56 -1.47
CA PHE A 63 -5.92 -7.27 -0.10
C PHE A 63 -7.43 -7.41 0.17
N ARG A 64 -8.32 -7.30 -0.83
CA ARG A 64 -9.74 -6.99 -0.63
C ARG A 64 -10.71 -7.84 -1.47
N CYS A 65 -10.30 -8.99 -1.96
CA CYS A 65 -11.16 -10.00 -2.57
C CYS A 65 -11.48 -11.12 -1.58
N GLU A 66 -12.23 -12.12 -2.00
CA GLU A 66 -12.61 -13.29 -1.17
C GLU A 66 -11.38 -14.08 -0.71
N GLU A 67 -10.39 -14.28 -1.60
CA GLU A 67 -9.12 -14.94 -1.33
C GLU A 67 -7.96 -13.98 -1.65
N PRO A 68 -7.64 -13.02 -0.75
CA PRO A 68 -6.56 -12.07 -1.01
C PRO A 68 -5.20 -12.77 -1.05
N PHE A 69 -4.30 -12.30 -1.89
CA PHE A 69 -2.94 -12.85 -1.96
C PHE A 69 -2.23 -12.75 -0.60
N PHE A 70 -2.42 -11.67 0.15
CA PHE A 70 -1.79 -11.46 1.45
C PHE A 70 -2.48 -12.17 2.63
N SER A 71 -3.48 -13.00 2.38
CA SER A 71 -4.04 -13.87 3.42
C SER A 71 -3.18 -15.12 3.63
N GLY A 72 -2.92 -15.47 4.91
CA GLY A 72 -2.21 -16.69 5.30
C GLY A 72 -2.84 -17.99 4.80
N ARG A 73 -4.10 -17.94 4.34
CA ARG A 73 -4.75 -19.09 3.69
C ARG A 73 -4.02 -19.57 2.43
N GLY A 74 -3.21 -18.70 1.81
CA GLY A 74 -2.38 -19.03 0.66
C GLY A 74 -3.16 -19.54 -0.56
N LYS A 75 -4.30 -18.92 -0.86
CA LYS A 75 -5.18 -19.27 -1.99
C LYS A 75 -5.34 -18.14 -3.01
N GLY A 76 -4.78 -16.96 -2.71
CA GLY A 76 -4.86 -15.81 -3.58
C GLY A 76 -3.95 -15.89 -4.81
N ASP A 77 -4.05 -14.89 -5.65
CA ASP A 77 -3.30 -14.78 -6.89
C ASP A 77 -2.75 -13.37 -7.06
N VAL A 78 -1.46 -13.26 -7.37
CA VAL A 78 -0.79 -11.97 -7.59
C VAL A 78 -0.47 -11.72 -9.06
N ALA A 79 -0.58 -12.73 -9.92
CA ALA A 79 -0.09 -12.68 -11.31
C ALA A 79 -0.74 -11.57 -12.12
N ALA A 80 -2.07 -11.45 -12.05
CA ALA A 80 -2.80 -10.42 -12.80
C ALA A 80 -2.45 -8.99 -12.33
N PHE A 81 -2.25 -8.79 -11.03
CA PHE A 81 -1.75 -7.51 -10.50
C PHE A 81 -0.35 -7.20 -11.01
N VAL A 82 0.57 -8.16 -10.96
CA VAL A 82 1.95 -7.98 -11.42
C VAL A 82 2.01 -7.68 -12.91
N GLU A 83 1.24 -8.39 -13.74
CA GLU A 83 1.15 -8.11 -15.17
C GLU A 83 0.68 -6.67 -15.41
N LYS A 84 -0.39 -6.25 -14.74
CA LYS A 84 -0.94 -4.89 -14.87
C LYS A 84 0.00 -3.82 -14.32
N TYR A 85 0.70 -4.11 -13.23
CA TYR A 85 1.72 -3.21 -12.69
C TYR A 85 2.85 -3.00 -13.69
N LYS A 86 3.40 -4.08 -14.28
CA LYS A 86 4.46 -4.02 -15.31
C LYS A 86 4.02 -3.20 -16.50
N GLU A 87 2.81 -3.43 -17.01
CA GLU A 87 2.23 -2.67 -18.12
C GLU A 87 2.20 -1.15 -17.81
N ASN A 88 1.70 -0.77 -16.65
CA ASN A 88 1.66 0.63 -16.22
C ASN A 88 3.07 1.21 -16.03
N TYR A 89 3.97 0.45 -15.44
CA TYR A 89 5.35 0.87 -15.16
C TYR A 89 6.11 1.18 -16.46
N GLU A 90 6.01 0.29 -17.45
CA GLU A 90 6.61 0.47 -18.78
C GLU A 90 6.00 1.67 -19.51
N LYS A 91 4.68 1.78 -19.55
CA LYS A 91 3.97 2.87 -20.23
C LYS A 91 4.17 4.24 -19.58
N ALA A 92 4.33 4.27 -18.25
CA ALA A 92 4.62 5.50 -17.53
C ALA A 92 5.98 6.11 -17.90
N GLN A 93 6.92 5.31 -18.42
CA GLN A 93 8.23 5.78 -18.90
C GLN A 93 8.96 6.65 -17.84
N ARG A 94 8.79 6.36 -16.55
CA ARG A 94 9.34 7.11 -15.43
C ARG A 94 8.96 8.60 -15.36
N LYS A 95 7.89 9.01 -16.03
CA LYS A 95 7.41 10.41 -16.01
C LYS A 95 6.84 10.81 -14.65
N GLY A 96 6.54 9.85 -13.80
CA GLY A 96 6.05 10.05 -12.44
C GLY A 96 6.09 8.75 -11.65
N LEU A 97 5.42 8.73 -10.49
CA LEU A 97 5.40 7.62 -9.57
C LEU A 97 4.05 6.90 -9.61
N ILE A 98 4.09 5.57 -9.67
CA ILE A 98 2.93 4.71 -9.45
C ILE A 98 2.89 4.38 -7.98
N CYS A 99 1.77 4.68 -7.33
CA CYS A 99 1.60 4.52 -5.89
C CYS A 99 0.61 3.40 -5.58
N ILE A 100 0.95 2.57 -4.61
CA ILE A 100 0.08 1.52 -4.06
C ILE A 100 -0.25 1.94 -2.64
N PRO A 101 -1.48 2.46 -2.36
CA PRO A 101 -1.85 2.89 -1.02
C PRO A 101 -2.21 1.70 -0.13
N SER A 102 -2.07 1.84 1.18
CA SER A 102 -2.62 0.86 2.13
C SER A 102 -4.15 0.88 2.11
N GLY A 103 -4.72 2.04 1.95
CA GLY A 103 -6.15 2.27 1.88
C GLY A 103 -6.48 3.72 1.56
N ASN A 104 -7.77 4.04 1.52
CA ASN A 104 -8.31 5.38 1.47
C ASN A 104 -9.72 5.40 2.08
N HIS A 105 -10.37 6.58 2.05
CA HIS A 105 -11.70 6.79 2.62
C HIS A 105 -12.85 6.16 1.80
N ASP A 106 -12.57 5.60 0.63
CA ASP A 106 -13.56 5.02 -0.29
C ASP A 106 -13.47 3.50 -0.42
N MET A 107 -12.50 2.87 0.25
CA MET A 107 -12.35 1.42 0.26
C MET A 107 -12.33 0.87 1.69
N ASP A 108 -12.53 -0.43 1.82
CA ASP A 108 -12.43 -1.10 3.11
C ASP A 108 -11.02 -0.98 3.69
N ARG A 109 -10.90 -0.95 5.01
CA ARG A 109 -9.60 -1.00 5.67
C ARG A 109 -8.91 -2.34 5.43
N LEU A 110 -7.58 -2.35 5.40
CA LEU A 110 -6.79 -3.58 5.26
C LEU A 110 -7.21 -4.65 6.28
N ALA A 111 -7.36 -4.24 7.55
CA ALA A 111 -7.70 -5.13 8.65
C ALA A 111 -9.12 -5.75 8.57
N ARG A 112 -9.91 -5.45 7.52
CA ARG A 112 -11.15 -6.17 7.25
C ARG A 112 -10.92 -7.58 6.68
N SER A 113 -9.88 -7.75 5.89
CA SER A 113 -9.58 -9.00 5.17
C SER A 113 -8.20 -9.59 5.50
N ILE A 114 -7.28 -8.79 6.02
CA ILE A 114 -5.90 -9.13 6.37
C ILE A 114 -5.73 -8.95 7.87
N HIS A 115 -5.25 -9.94 8.59
CA HIS A 115 -5.28 -9.95 10.05
C HIS A 115 -3.92 -10.26 10.68
N GLY A 116 -3.68 -9.73 11.88
CA GLY A 116 -2.51 -10.08 12.68
C GLY A 116 -1.19 -9.90 11.94
N GLU A 117 -0.39 -10.95 11.90
CA GLU A 117 0.94 -10.95 11.26
C GLU A 117 0.89 -10.76 9.74
N GLU A 118 -0.23 -11.11 9.09
CA GLU A 118 -0.45 -10.86 7.66
C GLU A 118 -0.33 -9.36 7.32
N LEU A 119 -0.74 -8.46 8.25
CA LEU A 119 -0.58 -7.01 8.08
C LEU A 119 0.88 -6.60 8.00
N LYS A 120 1.76 -7.20 8.82
CA LYS A 120 3.20 -6.90 8.79
C LYS A 120 3.82 -7.29 7.45
N VAL A 121 3.47 -8.47 6.92
CA VAL A 121 3.89 -8.92 5.57
C VAL A 121 3.34 -8.00 4.47
N THR A 122 2.10 -7.55 4.61
CA THR A 122 1.48 -6.58 3.69
C THR A 122 2.25 -5.25 3.67
N PHE A 123 2.64 -4.73 4.82
CA PHE A 123 3.44 -3.50 4.88
C PHE A 123 4.87 -3.69 4.40
N ALA A 124 5.45 -4.88 4.54
CA ALA A 124 6.75 -5.20 3.93
C ALA A 124 6.68 -5.06 2.40
N PHE A 125 5.60 -5.53 1.77
CA PHE A 125 5.34 -5.30 0.35
C PHE A 125 5.15 -3.82 0.04
N LEU A 126 4.21 -3.13 0.70
CA LEU A 126 3.89 -1.74 0.40
C LEU A 126 5.10 -0.81 0.53
N LEU A 127 5.96 -1.05 1.52
CA LEU A 127 7.14 -0.23 1.80
C LEU A 127 8.38 -0.64 0.99
N SER A 128 8.39 -1.81 0.35
CA SER A 128 9.47 -2.23 -0.55
C SER A 128 9.18 -2.01 -2.04
N MET A 129 7.94 -1.75 -2.43
CA MET A 129 7.58 -1.39 -3.80
C MET A 129 8.08 0.01 -4.18
N PRO A 130 8.36 0.28 -5.49
CA PRO A 130 8.64 1.64 -5.97
C PRO A 130 7.44 2.58 -5.74
N GLY A 131 7.64 3.86 -6.05
CA GLY A 131 6.62 4.89 -5.87
C GLY A 131 6.66 5.52 -4.48
N ALA A 132 5.72 6.40 -4.20
CA ALA A 132 5.55 6.99 -2.88
C ALA A 132 4.59 6.13 -2.06
N PRO A 133 4.97 5.67 -0.87
CA PRO A 133 4.06 4.95 0.00
C PRO A 133 3.01 5.92 0.57
N PHE A 134 1.74 5.56 0.41
CA PHE A 134 0.61 6.27 1.00
C PHE A 134 -0.04 5.34 2.03
N LEU A 135 0.09 5.68 3.30
CA LEU A 135 -0.53 4.96 4.39
C LEU A 135 -1.79 5.69 4.82
N TYR A 136 -2.93 5.02 4.74
CA TYR A 136 -4.18 5.57 5.23
C TYR A 136 -4.18 5.55 6.75
N TYR A 137 -4.54 6.67 7.40
CA TYR A 137 -4.48 6.81 8.86
C TYR A 137 -5.16 5.65 9.57
N GLY A 138 -4.51 5.11 10.58
CA GLY A 138 -4.99 4.01 11.38
C GLY A 138 -4.68 2.63 10.80
N ASP A 139 -4.30 2.50 9.53
CA ASP A 139 -3.85 1.21 9.00
C ASP A 139 -2.52 0.79 9.67
N GLU A 140 -1.71 1.76 10.09
CA GLU A 140 -0.44 1.56 10.80
C GLU A 140 -0.59 0.95 12.21
N ILE A 141 -1.79 0.97 12.74
CA ILE A 141 -2.13 0.31 14.02
C ILE A 141 -3.17 -0.80 13.83
N GLY A 142 -3.51 -1.15 12.59
CA GLY A 142 -4.49 -2.17 12.27
C GLY A 142 -5.92 -1.79 12.62
N MET A 143 -6.31 -0.51 12.48
CA MET A 143 -7.70 -0.08 12.69
C MET A 143 -8.66 -0.88 11.82
N ARG A 144 -9.74 -1.35 12.46
CA ARG A 144 -10.75 -2.19 11.81
C ARG A 144 -11.76 -1.37 11.01
N TYR A 145 -12.33 -1.98 9.98
CA TYR A 145 -13.55 -1.49 9.36
C TYR A 145 -14.72 -1.66 10.35
N VAL A 146 -15.49 -0.60 10.58
CA VAL A 146 -16.61 -0.65 11.52
C VAL A 146 -17.91 -0.86 10.73
N GLU A 147 -18.50 -2.04 10.89
CA GLU A 147 -19.74 -2.39 10.21
C GLU A 147 -20.91 -1.48 10.63
N ASN A 148 -21.76 -1.14 9.67
CA ASN A 148 -22.95 -0.31 9.89
C ASN A 148 -22.68 1.05 10.55
N LEU A 149 -21.47 1.60 10.38
CA LEU A 149 -21.12 2.90 10.91
C LEU A 149 -21.88 4.00 10.15
N HIS A 150 -22.42 4.95 10.91
CA HIS A 150 -23.14 6.09 10.37
C HIS A 150 -22.42 7.40 10.71
N SER A 151 -22.39 8.30 9.73
CA SER A 151 -22.04 9.72 9.92
C SER A 151 -23.29 10.55 10.21
N VAL A 152 -23.11 11.83 10.48
CA VAL A 152 -24.22 12.79 10.58
C VAL A 152 -25.08 12.83 9.29
N GLU A 153 -24.47 12.52 8.15
CA GLU A 153 -25.16 12.48 6.84
C GLU A 153 -25.82 11.13 6.53
N GLY A 154 -25.66 10.13 7.41
CA GLY A 154 -26.19 8.79 7.23
C GLY A 154 -25.13 7.70 7.12
N GLY A 155 -25.54 6.49 6.78
CA GLY A 155 -24.68 5.32 6.59
C GLY A 155 -24.49 5.02 5.12
N TYR A 156 -23.24 4.89 4.70
CA TYR A 156 -22.84 4.44 3.37
C TYR A 156 -21.90 3.24 3.51
N GLY A 157 -21.85 2.37 2.50
CA GLY A 157 -21.01 1.17 2.52
C GLY A 157 -19.52 1.41 2.81
N ARG A 158 -19.05 2.65 2.62
CA ARG A 158 -17.67 3.08 2.88
C ARG A 158 -17.47 3.86 4.20
N THR A 159 -18.54 4.19 4.93
CA THR A 159 -18.45 4.99 6.17
C THR A 159 -17.60 4.26 7.23
N GLY A 160 -17.64 2.94 7.27
CA GLY A 160 -16.88 2.12 8.21
C GLY A 160 -15.36 2.27 8.15
N SER A 161 -14.81 2.79 7.05
CA SER A 161 -13.39 3.12 6.90
C SER A 161 -13.00 4.48 7.46
N ARG A 162 -13.99 5.30 7.85
CA ARG A 162 -13.84 6.72 8.21
C ARG A 162 -13.99 6.97 9.70
N SER A 163 -13.95 5.90 10.54
CA SER A 163 -13.97 6.05 12.00
C SER A 163 -12.78 6.93 12.45
N PRO A 164 -12.96 7.79 13.47
CA PRO A 164 -11.89 8.64 13.95
C PRO A 164 -10.68 7.84 14.44
N MET A 165 -9.49 8.45 14.38
CA MET A 165 -8.24 7.84 14.86
C MET A 165 -8.35 7.40 16.31
N GLN A 166 -7.74 6.27 16.64
CA GLN A 166 -7.76 5.63 17.95
C GLN A 166 -6.41 5.85 18.66
N TRP A 167 -6.32 6.93 19.46
CA TRP A 167 -5.07 7.31 20.12
C TRP A 167 -4.84 6.51 21.39
N ASP A 168 -5.88 6.37 22.24
CA ASP A 168 -5.83 5.75 23.56
C ASP A 168 -7.19 5.16 23.97
N HIS A 169 -7.32 4.72 25.22
CA HIS A 169 -8.57 4.20 25.77
C HIS A 169 -9.44 5.25 26.48
N SER A 170 -9.10 6.53 26.42
CA SER A 170 -9.89 7.61 27.00
C SER A 170 -11.16 7.93 26.20
N THR A 171 -11.89 8.95 26.61
CA THR A 171 -13.13 9.39 25.93
C THR A 171 -12.87 9.63 24.43
N ASN A 172 -13.74 9.07 23.59
CA ASN A 172 -13.63 9.10 22.14
C ASN A 172 -12.26 8.64 21.62
N ALA A 173 -11.64 7.68 22.30
CA ALA A 173 -10.30 7.18 21.97
C ALA A 173 -9.22 8.28 21.89
N GLY A 174 -9.30 9.31 22.72
CA GLY A 174 -8.38 10.45 22.69
C GLY A 174 -8.55 11.37 21.46
N PHE A 175 -9.49 11.07 20.56
CA PHE A 175 -9.70 11.86 19.34
C PHE A 175 -10.32 13.23 19.61
N SER A 176 -11.28 13.29 20.54
CA SER A 176 -12.05 14.52 20.81
C SER A 176 -12.60 14.55 22.23
N ALA A 177 -12.59 15.72 22.84
CA ALA A 177 -13.27 15.99 24.13
C ALA A 177 -14.78 16.29 23.98
N ALA A 178 -15.32 16.30 22.74
CA ALA A 178 -16.74 16.53 22.50
C ALA A 178 -17.60 15.40 23.09
N PRO A 179 -18.87 15.68 23.45
CA PRO A 179 -19.82 14.62 23.74
C PRO A 179 -19.91 13.61 22.59
N LYS A 180 -19.92 12.32 22.90
CA LYS A 180 -19.87 11.21 21.94
C LYS A 180 -20.94 11.32 20.84
N GLU A 181 -22.13 11.77 21.20
CA GLU A 181 -23.25 11.97 20.28
C GLU A 181 -23.06 13.11 19.28
N LYS A 182 -22.07 13.98 19.51
CA LYS A 182 -21.71 15.10 18.60
C LYS A 182 -20.58 14.77 17.62
N LEU A 183 -20.01 13.58 17.70
CA LEU A 183 -19.00 13.17 16.72
C LEU A 183 -19.66 13.04 15.33
N TYR A 184 -19.02 13.60 14.31
CA TYR A 184 -19.50 13.52 12.92
C TYR A 184 -19.58 12.06 12.44
N VAL A 185 -18.55 11.27 12.74
CA VAL A 185 -18.52 9.80 12.58
C VAL A 185 -18.21 9.21 13.95
N LYS A 186 -18.93 8.18 14.33
CA LYS A 186 -18.74 7.51 15.62
C LYS A 186 -17.44 6.70 15.66
N GLN A 187 -16.92 6.50 16.86
CA GLN A 187 -15.77 5.63 17.12
C GLN A 187 -16.14 4.13 17.01
N ASP A 188 -15.11 3.31 16.81
CA ASP A 188 -15.18 1.89 17.13
C ASP A 188 -15.38 1.72 18.64
N GLU A 189 -16.50 1.11 19.03
CA GLU A 189 -16.87 0.91 20.43
C GLU A 189 -16.33 -0.39 21.02
N ALA A 190 -15.63 -1.20 20.25
CA ALA A 190 -15.07 -2.44 20.73
C ALA A 190 -14.00 -2.20 21.81
N THR A 191 -14.04 -2.98 22.86
CA THR A 191 -13.12 -2.85 24.01
C THR A 191 -11.69 -3.26 23.65
N ASP A 192 -11.52 -4.09 22.64
CA ASP A 192 -10.26 -4.60 22.10
C ASP A 192 -9.79 -3.86 20.84
N ARG A 193 -10.34 -2.66 20.60
CA ARG A 193 -9.90 -1.83 19.46
C ARG A 193 -8.42 -1.48 19.60
N PRO A 194 -7.65 -1.51 18.50
CA PRO A 194 -6.25 -1.09 18.54
C PRO A 194 -6.15 0.40 18.84
N THR A 195 -5.12 0.80 19.58
CA THR A 195 -4.81 2.20 19.88
C THR A 195 -3.33 2.49 19.65
N VAL A 196 -2.99 3.73 19.35
CA VAL A 196 -1.60 4.17 19.22
C VAL A 196 -0.83 3.89 20.49
N GLU A 197 -1.42 4.24 21.67
CA GLU A 197 -0.78 4.02 22.97
C GLU A 197 -0.42 2.55 23.19
N ALA A 198 -1.35 1.63 22.93
CA ALA A 198 -1.10 0.19 23.08
C ALA A 198 -0.05 -0.33 22.10
N GLN A 199 -0.11 0.09 20.83
CA GLN A 199 0.86 -0.29 19.81
C GLN A 199 2.27 0.25 20.11
N MET A 200 2.39 1.46 20.62
CA MET A 200 3.69 2.02 21.04
C MET A 200 4.27 1.32 22.27
N ALA A 201 3.45 0.77 23.15
CA ALA A 201 3.89 0.04 24.33
C ALA A 201 4.34 -1.40 24.02
N ASP A 202 3.90 -1.97 22.91
CA ASP A 202 4.23 -3.33 22.47
C ASP A 202 5.36 -3.33 21.43
N PRO A 203 6.57 -3.81 21.76
CA PRO A 203 7.70 -3.83 20.83
C PRO A 203 7.48 -4.72 19.59
N ASP A 204 6.55 -5.67 19.67
CA ASP A 204 6.22 -6.59 18.57
C ASP A 204 4.99 -6.13 17.77
N SER A 205 4.49 -4.93 18.03
CA SER A 205 3.33 -4.36 17.37
C SER A 205 3.53 -4.09 15.88
N LEU A 206 2.41 -3.97 15.15
CA LEU A 206 2.41 -3.53 13.75
C LEU A 206 3.05 -2.14 13.59
N TYR A 207 2.79 -1.22 14.54
CA TYR A 207 3.38 0.12 14.54
C TYR A 207 4.92 0.07 14.52
N HIS A 208 5.53 -0.72 15.39
CA HIS A 208 6.99 -0.86 15.43
C HIS A 208 7.54 -1.59 14.22
N GLU A 209 6.80 -2.54 13.68
CA GLU A 209 7.21 -3.23 12.46
C GLU A 209 7.24 -2.30 11.26
N ILE A 210 6.21 -1.47 11.09
CA ILE A 210 6.17 -0.44 10.05
C ILE A 210 7.31 0.56 10.23
N GLN A 211 7.63 0.95 11.46
CA GLN A 211 8.77 1.83 11.74
C GLN A 211 10.09 1.22 11.29
N LYS A 212 10.32 -0.08 11.55
CA LYS A 212 11.50 -0.81 11.06
C LYS A 212 11.57 -0.80 9.53
N LEU A 213 10.45 -1.09 8.85
CA LEU A 213 10.36 -1.11 7.39
C LEU A 213 10.58 0.27 6.77
N ILE A 214 10.08 1.34 7.38
CA ILE A 214 10.35 2.73 6.95
C ILE A 214 11.84 3.04 7.07
N ASN A 215 12.47 2.68 8.19
CA ASN A 215 13.91 2.89 8.39
C ASN A 215 14.74 2.10 7.37
N LEU A 216 14.36 0.84 7.09
CA LEU A 216 14.97 0.01 6.07
C LEU A 216 14.89 0.69 4.69
N ARG A 217 13.68 1.14 4.30
CA ARG A 217 13.46 1.85 3.04
C ARG A 217 14.31 3.13 2.92
N GLN A 218 14.45 3.87 4.01
CA GLN A 218 15.27 5.10 4.04
C GLN A 218 16.77 4.82 3.97
N ALA A 219 17.22 3.72 4.57
CA ALA A 219 18.62 3.32 4.58
C ALA A 219 19.12 2.81 3.22
N HIS A 220 18.23 2.28 2.38
CA HIS A 220 18.55 1.62 1.13
C HIS A 220 18.00 2.37 -0.08
N SER A 221 18.89 2.93 -0.91
CA SER A 221 18.48 3.73 -2.06
C SER A 221 17.71 2.95 -3.12
N ALA A 222 18.02 1.65 -3.30
CA ALA A 222 17.27 0.77 -4.18
C ALA A 222 15.79 0.58 -3.77
N LEU A 223 15.46 0.68 -2.48
CA LEU A 223 14.08 0.58 -1.98
C LEU A 223 13.30 1.89 -2.11
N GLN A 224 13.94 3.01 -2.41
CA GLN A 224 13.28 4.30 -2.50
C GLN A 224 12.41 4.43 -3.77
N SER A 225 11.73 5.56 -3.91
CA SER A 225 10.65 5.79 -4.86
C SER A 225 11.01 5.51 -6.33
N ARG A 226 12.26 5.78 -6.72
CA ARG A 226 12.75 5.67 -8.09
C ARG A 226 13.67 4.47 -8.34
N GLY A 227 13.90 3.62 -7.34
CA GLY A 227 14.60 2.36 -7.54
C GLY A 227 13.86 1.49 -8.54
N GLU A 228 14.62 0.77 -9.38
CA GLU A 228 14.07 -0.16 -10.36
C GLU A 228 13.36 -1.33 -9.68
N ILE A 229 12.48 -1.96 -10.44
CA ILE A 229 11.86 -3.23 -10.04
C ILE A 229 11.89 -4.21 -11.19
N GLU A 230 12.23 -5.45 -10.87
CA GLU A 230 12.16 -6.61 -11.76
C GLU A 230 11.52 -7.76 -11.00
N PHE A 231 10.38 -8.26 -11.48
CA PHE A 231 9.72 -9.41 -10.87
C PHE A 231 10.43 -10.70 -11.27
N VAL A 232 10.93 -11.42 -10.26
CA VAL A 232 11.67 -12.68 -10.41
C VAL A 232 10.72 -13.87 -10.41
N TYR A 233 9.71 -13.82 -9.53
CA TYR A 233 8.70 -14.87 -9.42
C TYR A 233 7.34 -14.28 -9.05
N ALA A 234 6.34 -14.53 -9.88
CA ALA A 234 4.96 -14.09 -9.69
C ALA A 234 4.02 -14.95 -10.55
N GLU A 235 3.99 -16.26 -10.27
CA GLU A 235 3.21 -17.22 -11.04
C GLU A 235 1.76 -17.29 -10.55
N GLU A 236 0.84 -17.61 -11.47
CA GLU A 236 -0.59 -17.72 -11.19
C GLU A 236 -0.86 -18.71 -10.04
N LYS A 237 -1.55 -18.25 -9.00
CA LYS A 237 -1.90 -19.02 -7.78
C LYS A 237 -0.73 -19.69 -7.08
N GLN A 238 0.49 -19.15 -7.27
CA GLN A 238 1.70 -19.67 -6.64
C GLN A 238 2.27 -18.65 -5.64
N TYR A 239 3.11 -19.12 -4.77
CA TYR A 239 3.86 -18.41 -3.76
C TYR A 239 5.32 -18.82 -3.81
N PRO A 240 6.27 -17.97 -3.42
CA PRO A 240 6.11 -16.60 -2.95
C PRO A 240 5.92 -15.60 -4.10
N LEU A 241 5.74 -14.33 -3.77
CA LEU A 241 6.05 -13.22 -4.67
C LEU A 241 7.52 -12.85 -4.48
N ALA A 242 8.31 -12.80 -5.56
CA ALA A 242 9.70 -12.36 -5.48
C ALA A 242 10.05 -11.33 -6.55
N TYR A 243 10.78 -10.29 -6.16
CA TYR A 243 11.24 -9.24 -7.06
C TYR A 243 12.57 -8.64 -6.61
N LEU A 244 13.33 -8.12 -7.57
CA LEU A 244 14.54 -7.35 -7.35
C LEU A 244 14.20 -5.85 -7.34
N ARG A 245 14.73 -5.16 -6.35
CA ARG A 245 14.84 -3.71 -6.32
C ARG A 245 16.29 -3.35 -6.56
N SER A 246 16.54 -2.37 -7.42
CA SER A 246 17.92 -2.00 -7.75
C SER A 246 18.08 -0.54 -8.09
N ASP A 247 19.30 -0.05 -7.91
CA ASP A 247 19.80 1.21 -8.43
C ASP A 247 21.26 1.01 -8.87
N ASP A 248 22.01 2.11 -9.03
CA ASP A 248 23.43 2.09 -9.41
C ASP A 248 24.37 1.61 -8.29
N LYS A 249 23.89 1.46 -7.06
CA LYS A 249 24.71 1.15 -5.88
C LYS A 249 24.46 -0.25 -5.34
N GLU A 250 23.20 -0.71 -5.37
CA GLU A 250 22.80 -1.96 -4.70
C GLU A 250 21.67 -2.69 -5.44
N LYS A 251 21.57 -3.98 -5.16
CA LYS A 251 20.46 -4.84 -5.58
C LYS A 251 19.92 -5.57 -4.36
N ILE A 252 18.62 -5.52 -4.17
CA ILE A 252 17.92 -6.11 -3.03
C ILE A 252 16.86 -7.05 -3.56
N LEU A 253 17.01 -8.34 -3.25
CA LEU A 253 15.97 -9.34 -3.50
C LEU A 253 14.93 -9.28 -2.38
N VAL A 254 13.69 -9.08 -2.74
CA VAL A 254 12.53 -9.10 -1.84
C VAL A 254 11.74 -10.38 -2.11
N ILE A 255 11.56 -11.21 -1.08
CA ILE A 255 10.79 -12.45 -1.14
C ILE A 255 9.65 -12.32 -0.13
N ILE A 256 8.42 -12.49 -0.57
CA ILE A 256 7.23 -12.33 0.25
C ILE A 256 6.37 -13.59 0.15
N ASN A 257 6.29 -14.32 1.26
CA ASN A 257 5.39 -15.46 1.41
C ASN A 257 4.37 -15.17 2.51
N PRO A 258 3.17 -14.68 2.19
CA PRO A 258 2.11 -14.52 3.18
C PRO A 258 1.41 -15.83 3.55
N ALA A 259 1.59 -16.91 2.76
CA ALA A 259 0.91 -18.17 3.00
C ALA A 259 1.46 -18.88 4.25
N ASP A 260 0.55 -19.44 5.07
CA ASP A 260 0.90 -20.24 6.27
C ASP A 260 1.38 -21.66 5.87
N ARG A 261 2.42 -21.68 5.04
CA ARG A 261 3.13 -22.90 4.63
C ARG A 261 4.49 -22.58 4.03
N GLU A 262 5.40 -23.53 4.11
CA GLU A 262 6.67 -23.47 3.39
C GLU A 262 6.44 -23.47 1.87
N VAL A 263 7.19 -22.63 1.15
CA VAL A 263 7.15 -22.53 -0.30
C VAL A 263 8.57 -22.43 -0.84
N SER A 264 8.76 -22.85 -2.09
CA SER A 264 10.03 -22.74 -2.79
C SER A 264 9.82 -22.23 -4.20
N PHE A 265 10.82 -21.54 -4.75
CA PHE A 265 10.84 -21.12 -6.15
C PHE A 265 12.26 -21.23 -6.69
N ASP A 266 12.38 -21.41 -7.99
CA ASP A 266 13.67 -21.39 -8.67
C ASP A 266 14.00 -19.95 -9.09
N GLY A 267 15.12 -19.42 -8.62
CA GLY A 267 15.59 -18.08 -8.95
C GLY A 267 17.13 -18.08 -9.02
N ASP A 268 17.69 -17.49 -10.07
CA ASP A 268 19.15 -17.35 -10.23
C ASP A 268 19.62 -16.08 -9.50
N CYS A 269 19.63 -16.14 -8.17
CA CYS A 269 20.03 -15.03 -7.31
C CYS A 269 21.05 -15.49 -6.26
N ALA A 270 22.24 -14.90 -6.28
CA ALA A 270 23.23 -15.05 -5.20
C ALA A 270 22.93 -14.01 -4.11
N VAL A 271 22.55 -14.47 -2.92
CA VAL A 271 22.29 -13.60 -1.76
C VAL A 271 23.56 -13.48 -0.92
N LYS A 272 23.94 -12.24 -0.60
CA LYS A 272 25.13 -11.95 0.20
C LYS A 272 24.82 -11.88 1.70
N GLU A 273 23.75 -11.22 2.06
CA GLU A 273 23.31 -11.01 3.43
C GLU A 273 21.81 -10.75 3.49
N ALA A 274 21.18 -11.07 4.62
CA ALA A 274 19.81 -10.71 4.90
C ALA A 274 19.77 -9.33 5.57
N LEU A 275 19.06 -8.39 4.96
CA LEU A 275 18.87 -7.04 5.51
C LEU A 275 17.68 -6.97 6.47
N TYR A 276 16.71 -7.83 6.26
CA TYR A 276 15.48 -7.91 7.04
C TYR A 276 14.85 -9.31 6.87
N THR A 277 14.36 -9.86 7.96
CA THR A 277 13.57 -11.09 7.98
C THR A 277 12.36 -10.92 8.90
N PHE A 278 11.26 -11.51 8.49
CA PHE A 278 10.05 -11.60 9.30
C PHE A 278 9.45 -13.01 9.15
N GLY A 279 9.14 -13.67 10.28
CA GLY A 279 8.77 -15.09 10.29
C GLY A 279 9.98 -16.00 10.13
N ASP A 280 9.81 -17.12 9.41
CA ASP A 280 10.86 -18.09 9.20
C ASP A 280 11.92 -17.59 8.20
N GLU A 281 13.16 -18.00 8.40
CA GLU A 281 14.26 -17.60 7.52
C GLU A 281 14.17 -18.31 6.16
N ALA A 282 14.47 -17.55 5.10
CA ALA A 282 14.63 -18.12 3.77
C ALA A 282 15.93 -18.92 3.66
N THR A 283 15.87 -20.09 3.02
CA THR A 283 17.05 -20.90 2.70
C THR A 283 17.35 -20.85 1.22
N PHE A 284 18.63 -20.71 0.85
CA PHE A 284 19.08 -20.63 -0.53
C PHE A 284 19.86 -21.90 -0.91
N ALA A 285 19.44 -22.58 -2.00
CA ALA A 285 20.17 -23.73 -2.52
C ALA A 285 21.50 -23.24 -3.11
N GLY A 286 22.62 -23.65 -2.50
CA GLY A 286 23.96 -23.23 -2.90
C GLY A 286 24.77 -22.58 -1.78
N GLY A 287 24.18 -22.42 -0.63
CA GLY A 287 24.83 -22.16 0.67
C GLY A 287 25.46 -20.77 0.83
N LYS A 288 24.98 -20.08 1.79
CA LYS A 288 25.40 -18.83 2.47
C LYS A 288 25.27 -17.59 1.66
#